data_8509e39de55505f609e9b42103ee3096
#
_entry.id   8509e39de55505f609e9b42103ee3096
#
_cell.length_a   1.000
_cell.length_b   1.000
_cell.length_c   1.000
_cell.angle_alpha   90.00
_cell.angle_beta   90.00
_cell.angle_gamma   90.00
#
_symmetry.space_group_name_H-M   'P 1'
#
loop_
_entity.id
_entity.type
_entity.pdbx_description
1 polymer ?
#
loop_
_entity_poly.entity_id
_entity_poly.type
_entity_poly.pdbx_seq_one_letter_code
_entity_poly.pdbx_strand_id
1 'polypeptide(L)'
;MCFVLLHNSKDFITFARIFAYMKRILLYVFMFGMLTSVLYSCHRQSMPKPYGYFRIAIPDTAYTRFDWKGYPYSFRLSTNAYVDVHEKEGEMYWIDIQYPSLNATIHCSYKPVRNNLRTLSRDAQEFLYSHSTVASAIPAQEYANDGCSVYGLYFELYGNTATPIQFYLTDSVEHFFRASVYCNTIPNQDSLAPIHEYLRQDARMIMESMVWR
;
A
#
# COMPACT_ATOMS: atom_id res chain seq x y z
N MET A 1 -71.00 -51.50 49.96
CA MET A 1 -70.90 -50.31 49.14
C MET A 1 -69.49 -50.25 48.52
N CYS A 2 -69.35 -50.99 47.42
CA CYS A 2 -68.05 -51.16 46.77
C CYS A 2 -68.31 -51.62 45.36
N PHE A 3 -68.57 -50.70 44.47
CA PHE A 3 -68.66 -50.92 43.04
C PHE A 3 -68.41 -49.61 42.38
N VAL A 4 -67.21 -49.34 41.94
CA VAL A 4 -66.83 -48.52 40.81
C VAL A 4 -65.30 -48.48 40.69
N LEU A 5 -64.68 -49.54 40.18
CA LEU A 5 -63.28 -49.49 39.75
C LEU A 5 -62.96 -50.58 38.73
N LEU A 6 -63.86 -50.85 37.78
CA LEU A 6 -63.57 -51.73 36.65
C LEU A 6 -64.12 -51.15 35.33
N HIS A 7 -63.81 -49.91 35.10
CA HIS A 7 -64.02 -49.39 33.78
C HIS A 7 -62.71 -48.70 33.37
N ASN A 8 -62.04 -49.27 32.39
CA ASN A 8 -61.20 -48.61 31.44
C ASN A 8 -59.76 -49.08 31.31
N SER A 9 -59.51 -50.35 31.12
CA SER A 9 -58.24 -50.79 30.54
C SER A 9 -58.12 -50.45 29.07
N LYS A 10 -59.22 -50.30 28.34
CA LYS A 10 -59.25 -49.91 26.92
C LYS A 10 -58.94 -48.41 26.73
N ASP A 11 -59.42 -47.58 27.65
CA ASP A 11 -59.19 -46.15 27.56
C ASP A 11 -57.72 -45.77 27.91
N PHE A 12 -57.12 -46.52 28.84
CA PHE A 12 -55.72 -46.35 29.20
C PHE A 12 -54.80 -46.76 28.06
N ILE A 13 -55.11 -47.83 27.31
CA ILE A 13 -54.35 -48.26 26.12
C ILE A 13 -54.49 -47.27 24.98
N THR A 14 -55.72 -46.75 24.80
CA THR A 14 -55.96 -45.68 23.78
C THR A 14 -55.24 -44.39 24.14
N PHE A 15 -55.23 -43.97 25.40
CA PHE A 15 -54.52 -42.79 25.86
C PHE A 15 -53.00 -42.96 25.71
N ALA A 16 -52.44 -44.10 26.03
CA ALA A 16 -51.02 -44.43 25.84
C ALA A 16 -50.61 -44.39 24.34
N ARG A 17 -51.50 -44.90 23.46
CA ARG A 17 -51.25 -44.83 22.00
C ARG A 17 -51.30 -43.39 21.44
N ILE A 18 -52.28 -42.60 21.89
CA ILE A 18 -52.38 -41.19 21.52
C ILE A 18 -51.15 -40.39 21.99
N PHE A 19 -50.70 -40.65 23.21
CA PHE A 19 -49.49 -40.00 23.77
C PHE A 19 -48.21 -40.40 23.03
N ALA A 20 -48.10 -41.69 22.67
CA ALA A 20 -46.97 -42.15 21.84
C ALA A 20 -47.01 -41.56 20.42
N TYR A 21 -48.20 -41.39 19.86
CA TYR A 21 -48.36 -40.75 18.56
C TYR A 21 -48.02 -39.25 18.59
N MET A 22 -48.45 -38.56 19.65
CA MET A 22 -48.09 -37.14 19.86
C MET A 22 -46.58 -36.95 20.02
N LYS A 23 -45.90 -37.81 20.78
CA LYS A 23 -44.42 -37.77 20.89
C LYS A 23 -43.73 -37.94 19.56
N ARG A 24 -44.22 -38.85 18.70
CA ARG A 24 -43.66 -39.04 17.33
C ARG A 24 -43.88 -37.82 16.46
N ILE A 25 -45.06 -37.21 16.48
CA ILE A 25 -45.33 -35.97 15.73
C ILE A 25 -44.44 -34.84 16.23
N LEU A 26 -44.29 -34.67 17.53
CA LEU A 26 -43.42 -33.63 18.12
C LEU A 26 -41.95 -33.82 17.67
N LEU A 27 -41.50 -35.07 17.61
CA LEU A 27 -40.15 -35.41 17.17
C LEU A 27 -39.95 -35.11 15.68
N TYR A 28 -40.94 -35.40 14.84
CA TYR A 28 -40.87 -35.04 13.40
C TYR A 28 -40.92 -33.54 13.16
N VAL A 29 -41.73 -32.79 13.92
CA VAL A 29 -41.77 -31.33 13.86
C VAL A 29 -40.43 -30.73 14.31
N PHE A 30 -39.84 -31.26 15.36
CA PHE A 30 -38.52 -30.83 15.83
C PHE A 30 -37.39 -31.13 14.81
N MET A 31 -37.40 -32.35 14.24
CA MET A 31 -36.46 -32.71 13.17
C MET A 31 -36.63 -31.82 11.94
N PHE A 32 -37.88 -31.53 11.53
CA PHE A 32 -38.15 -30.66 10.40
C PHE A 32 -37.70 -29.22 10.66
N GLY A 33 -37.92 -28.70 11.87
CA GLY A 33 -37.44 -27.40 12.31
C GLY A 33 -35.90 -27.31 12.33
N MET A 34 -35.23 -28.39 12.77
CA MET A 34 -33.76 -28.45 12.75
C MET A 34 -33.20 -28.52 11.32
N LEU A 35 -33.86 -29.23 10.42
CA LEU A 35 -33.48 -29.35 9.03
C LEU A 35 -33.66 -28.03 8.30
N THR A 36 -34.76 -27.31 8.56
CA THR A 36 -35.00 -25.97 7.97
C THR A 36 -34.01 -24.94 8.48
N SER A 37 -33.61 -24.98 9.74
CA SER A 37 -32.61 -24.05 10.30
C SER A 37 -31.21 -24.22 9.66
N VAL A 38 -30.84 -25.47 9.32
CA VAL A 38 -29.58 -25.76 8.60
C VAL A 38 -29.61 -25.20 7.15
N LEU A 39 -30.77 -25.27 6.49
CA LEU A 39 -30.93 -24.73 5.13
C LEU A 39 -30.91 -23.20 5.08
N TYR A 40 -31.36 -22.51 6.12
CA TYR A 40 -31.32 -21.06 6.23
C TYR A 40 -29.93 -20.52 6.60
N SER A 41 -29.02 -21.33 7.14
CA SER A 41 -27.68 -20.94 7.58
C SER A 41 -26.72 -20.62 6.42
N CYS A 42 -27.05 -20.92 5.18
CA CYS A 42 -26.20 -20.66 4.00
C CYS A 42 -26.50 -19.33 3.30
N HIS A 43 -26.79 -18.26 4.02
CA HIS A 43 -26.72 -16.92 3.46
C HIS A 43 -25.27 -16.42 3.52
N ARG A 44 -24.42 -16.93 2.62
CA ARG A 44 -23.14 -16.27 2.32
C ARG A 44 -23.48 -14.87 1.82
N GLN A 45 -23.30 -13.86 2.64
CA GLN A 45 -23.16 -12.50 2.14
C GLN A 45 -22.04 -12.55 1.09
N SER A 46 -22.40 -12.47 -0.17
CA SER A 46 -21.42 -12.28 -1.23
C SER A 46 -20.79 -10.91 -0.95
N MET A 47 -19.62 -10.91 -0.33
CA MET A 47 -18.82 -9.68 -0.30
C MET A 47 -18.62 -9.24 -1.75
N PRO A 48 -18.92 -7.97 -2.09
CA PRO A 48 -18.59 -7.45 -3.41
C PRO A 48 -17.10 -7.75 -3.65
N LYS A 49 -16.79 -8.45 -4.72
CA LYS A 49 -15.38 -8.63 -5.10
C LYS A 49 -14.80 -7.23 -5.28
N PRO A 50 -13.61 -6.96 -4.73
CA PRO A 50 -12.94 -5.68 -4.99
C PRO A 50 -12.88 -5.49 -6.50
N TYR A 51 -13.05 -4.24 -6.96
CA TYR A 51 -12.96 -3.90 -8.37
C TYR A 51 -11.67 -4.48 -8.92
N GLY A 52 -11.77 -5.25 -10.01
CA GLY A 52 -10.59 -5.73 -10.71
C GLY A 52 -9.91 -4.53 -11.37
N TYR A 53 -8.73 -4.18 -10.89
CA TYR A 53 -7.90 -3.17 -11.54
C TYR A 53 -7.30 -3.75 -12.82
N PHE A 54 -7.10 -2.89 -13.83
CA PHE A 54 -6.38 -3.29 -15.03
C PHE A 54 -4.98 -3.77 -14.67
N ARG A 55 -4.56 -4.88 -15.30
CA ARG A 55 -3.20 -5.37 -15.13
C ARG A 55 -2.22 -4.37 -15.75
N ILE A 56 -1.44 -3.71 -14.92
CA ILE A 56 -0.35 -2.84 -15.35
C ILE A 56 0.84 -3.75 -15.71
N ALA A 57 1.36 -3.63 -16.92
CA ALA A 57 2.59 -4.31 -17.32
C ALA A 57 3.77 -3.58 -16.65
N ILE A 58 4.38 -4.20 -15.64
CA ILE A 58 5.59 -3.70 -15.01
C ILE A 58 6.77 -4.19 -15.85
N PRO A 59 7.68 -3.28 -16.29
CA PRO A 59 8.86 -3.64 -17.06
C PRO A 59 9.88 -4.42 -16.21
N ASP A 60 10.73 -5.19 -16.87
CA ASP A 60 11.83 -5.88 -16.21
C ASP A 60 12.82 -4.87 -15.60
N THR A 61 13.37 -5.22 -14.44
CA THR A 61 14.29 -4.38 -13.70
C THR A 61 15.72 -4.60 -14.17
N ALA A 62 16.26 -3.62 -14.88
CA ALA A 62 17.68 -3.53 -15.24
C ALA A 62 18.17 -2.12 -14.96
N TYR A 63 19.43 -1.96 -14.59
CA TYR A 63 19.99 -0.69 -14.15
C TYR A 63 21.19 -0.30 -14.99
N THR A 64 21.30 1.01 -15.30
CA THR A 64 22.45 1.67 -15.89
C THR A 64 22.97 2.74 -14.95
N ARG A 65 24.20 3.20 -15.17
CA ARG A 65 24.79 4.24 -14.34
C ARG A 65 24.54 5.62 -14.95
N PHE A 66 23.97 6.52 -14.16
CA PHE A 66 23.99 7.95 -14.41
C PHE A 66 25.32 8.50 -13.91
N ASP A 67 26.18 8.90 -14.84
CA ASP A 67 27.54 9.32 -14.59
C ASP A 67 27.97 10.40 -15.59
N TRP A 68 27.23 11.53 -15.56
CA TRP A 68 27.48 12.61 -16.51
C TRP A 68 28.59 13.53 -16.02
N LYS A 69 29.49 13.88 -16.95
CA LYS A 69 30.60 14.75 -16.63
C LYS A 69 30.10 16.13 -16.19
N GLY A 70 30.61 16.60 -15.05
CA GLY A 70 30.26 17.92 -14.50
C GLY A 70 29.15 17.85 -13.43
N TYR A 71 28.47 16.72 -13.29
CA TYR A 71 27.49 16.54 -12.20
C TYR A 71 28.19 16.19 -10.88
N PRO A 72 27.77 16.78 -9.74
CA PRO A 72 28.37 16.54 -8.42
C PRO A 72 27.96 15.21 -7.78
N TYR A 73 27.22 14.39 -8.52
CA TYR A 73 26.75 13.09 -8.06
C TYR A 73 26.64 12.09 -9.21
N SER A 74 26.65 10.81 -8.88
CA SER A 74 26.34 9.70 -9.77
C SER A 74 25.56 8.62 -9.02
N PHE A 75 24.71 7.88 -9.73
CA PHE A 75 23.91 6.80 -9.17
C PHE A 75 23.47 5.82 -10.27
N ARG A 76 22.79 4.73 -9.88
CA ARG A 76 22.16 3.81 -10.83
C ARG A 76 20.70 4.16 -11.02
N LEU A 77 20.22 4.10 -12.25
CA LEU A 77 18.81 4.28 -12.61
C LEU A 77 18.34 3.14 -13.51
N SER A 78 17.03 2.91 -13.53
CA SER A 78 16.40 1.92 -14.40
C SER A 78 16.67 2.20 -15.88
N THR A 79 16.94 1.15 -16.68
CA THR A 79 17.05 1.25 -18.14
C THR A 79 15.71 1.58 -18.82
N ASN A 80 14.60 1.49 -18.08
CA ASN A 80 13.26 1.86 -18.56
C ASN A 80 12.95 3.35 -18.37
N ALA A 81 13.88 4.10 -17.78
CA ALA A 81 13.80 5.52 -17.56
C ALA A 81 14.79 6.28 -18.46
N TYR A 82 14.50 7.53 -18.73
CA TYR A 82 15.44 8.46 -19.31
C TYR A 82 15.55 9.72 -18.45
N VAL A 83 16.68 10.40 -18.57
CA VAL A 83 16.96 11.63 -17.81
C VAL A 83 16.72 12.84 -18.68
N ASP A 84 15.92 13.76 -18.17
CA ASP A 84 15.70 15.10 -18.72
C ASP A 84 16.39 16.13 -17.81
N VAL A 85 17.03 17.12 -18.39
CA VAL A 85 17.89 18.08 -17.67
C VAL A 85 17.20 19.42 -17.58
N HIS A 86 17.27 20.05 -16.39
CA HIS A 86 16.83 21.41 -16.22
C HIS A 86 17.94 22.39 -16.63
N GLU A 87 17.65 23.24 -17.62
CA GLU A 87 18.59 24.25 -18.12
C GLU A 87 18.29 25.66 -17.58
N LYS A 88 17.43 25.77 -16.57
CA LYS A 88 17.05 27.06 -16.02
C LYS A 88 18.10 27.62 -15.04
N GLU A 89 18.24 28.91 -15.04
CA GLU A 89 19.09 29.62 -14.06
C GLU A 89 18.58 29.32 -12.63
N GLY A 90 19.49 28.92 -11.74
CA GLY A 90 19.19 28.54 -10.37
C GLY A 90 18.81 27.07 -10.17
N GLU A 91 18.58 26.28 -11.23
CA GLU A 91 18.28 24.85 -11.21
C GLU A 91 19.47 23.99 -11.68
N MET A 92 20.69 24.46 -11.41
CA MET A 92 21.90 23.75 -11.79
C MET A 92 21.93 22.34 -11.19
N TYR A 93 22.21 21.33 -12.04
CA TYR A 93 22.25 19.90 -11.69
C TYR A 93 20.90 19.31 -11.29
N TRP A 94 19.79 19.98 -11.59
CA TRP A 94 18.47 19.38 -11.43
C TRP A 94 18.17 18.50 -12.64
N ILE A 95 17.51 17.38 -12.37
CA ILE A 95 17.13 16.42 -13.41
C ILE A 95 15.75 15.83 -13.11
N ASP A 96 15.06 15.44 -14.16
CA ASP A 96 13.85 14.64 -14.08
C ASP A 96 14.13 13.24 -14.65
N ILE A 97 13.85 12.21 -13.88
CA ILE A 97 13.93 10.83 -14.33
C ILE A 97 12.51 10.41 -14.75
N GLN A 98 12.32 10.29 -16.07
CA GLN A 98 11.03 10.02 -16.68
C GLN A 98 10.82 8.53 -16.90
N TYR A 99 9.65 8.02 -16.52
CA TYR A 99 9.19 6.64 -16.74
C TYR A 99 7.96 6.64 -17.65
N PRO A 100 8.10 6.68 -19.00
CA PRO A 100 6.97 6.83 -19.91
C PRO A 100 5.96 5.69 -19.83
N SER A 101 6.45 4.45 -19.68
CA SER A 101 5.60 3.25 -19.57
C SER A 101 4.73 3.23 -18.30
N LEU A 102 5.15 3.95 -17.25
CA LEU A 102 4.45 4.00 -15.96
C LEU A 102 3.73 5.33 -15.73
N ASN A 103 3.86 6.28 -16.68
CA ASN A 103 3.38 7.66 -16.54
C ASN A 103 3.80 8.28 -15.20
N ALA A 104 5.10 8.16 -14.89
CA ALA A 104 5.67 8.61 -13.63
C ALA A 104 6.97 9.38 -13.87
N THR A 105 7.32 10.24 -12.91
CA THR A 105 8.52 11.07 -12.94
C THR A 105 9.14 11.14 -11.56
N ILE A 106 10.47 11.03 -11.46
CA ILE A 106 11.21 11.38 -10.25
C ILE A 106 11.86 12.72 -10.47
N HIS A 107 11.35 13.76 -9.81
CA HIS A 107 11.94 15.09 -9.83
C HIS A 107 13.11 15.15 -8.85
N CYS A 108 14.30 15.41 -9.35
CA CYS A 108 15.54 15.46 -8.58
C CYS A 108 16.09 16.89 -8.56
N SER A 109 16.33 17.42 -7.37
CA SER A 109 16.93 18.72 -7.17
C SER A 109 18.23 18.59 -6.39
N TYR A 110 19.21 19.42 -6.76
CA TYR A 110 20.49 19.50 -6.08
C TYR A 110 20.74 20.92 -5.55
N LYS A 111 21.29 21.01 -4.35
CA LYS A 111 21.74 22.28 -3.77
C LYS A 111 23.06 22.08 -3.06
N PRO A 112 24.06 22.97 -3.28
CA PRO A 112 25.28 22.94 -2.50
C PRO A 112 25.00 23.34 -1.05
N VAL A 113 25.57 22.62 -0.09
CA VAL A 113 25.53 22.97 1.32
C VAL A 113 26.55 24.07 1.60
N ARG A 114 26.12 25.16 2.24
CA ARG A 114 26.94 26.31 2.61
C ARG A 114 26.62 26.71 4.05
N ASN A 115 26.91 25.81 5.02
CA ASN A 115 26.52 25.95 6.42
C ASN A 115 24.99 26.08 6.64
N ASN A 116 24.17 25.65 5.68
CA ASN A 116 22.72 25.79 5.66
C ASN A 116 21.98 24.44 5.62
N LEU A 117 22.65 23.33 5.93
CA LEU A 117 22.09 21.97 5.90
C LEU A 117 20.77 21.89 6.67
N ARG A 118 20.75 22.49 7.89
CA ARG A 118 19.55 22.49 8.73
C ARG A 118 18.36 23.16 8.04
N THR A 119 18.60 24.25 7.31
CA THR A 119 17.56 24.94 6.53
C THR A 119 17.10 24.06 5.36
N LEU A 120 18.03 23.48 4.59
CA LEU A 120 17.70 22.61 3.46
C LEU A 120 16.90 21.39 3.90
N SER A 121 17.26 20.76 5.01
CA SER A 121 16.53 19.62 5.59
C SER A 121 15.13 20.01 6.07
N ARG A 122 15.00 21.16 6.72
CA ARG A 122 13.70 21.69 7.15
C ARG A 122 12.81 22.01 5.93
N ASP A 123 13.34 22.69 4.93
CA ASP A 123 12.60 23.05 3.72
C ASP A 123 12.11 21.79 2.98
N ALA A 124 12.95 20.73 2.94
CA ALA A 124 12.55 19.44 2.39
C ALA A 124 11.38 18.80 3.15
N GLN A 125 11.39 18.88 4.48
CA GLN A 125 10.31 18.37 5.32
C GLN A 125 9.04 19.24 5.23
N GLU A 126 9.16 20.56 5.22
CA GLU A 126 8.03 21.47 5.03
C GLU A 126 7.33 21.21 3.70
N PHE A 127 8.11 21.00 2.63
CA PHE A 127 7.58 20.64 1.33
C PHE A 127 6.86 19.27 1.37
N LEU A 128 7.43 18.27 2.03
CA LEU A 128 6.80 16.97 2.25
C LEU A 128 5.43 17.14 2.94
N TYR A 129 5.38 17.89 4.03
CA TYR A 129 4.15 18.08 4.81
C TYR A 129 3.11 18.95 4.10
N SER A 130 3.50 19.86 3.22
CA SER A 130 2.55 20.64 2.40
C SER A 130 1.73 19.77 1.46
N HIS A 131 2.25 18.62 1.03
CA HIS A 131 1.56 17.62 0.20
C HIS A 131 0.85 16.53 1.03
N SER A 132 0.99 16.57 2.36
CA SER A 132 0.53 15.51 3.26
C SER A 132 -0.96 15.60 3.65
N THR A 133 -1.68 16.63 3.23
CA THR A 133 -3.10 16.83 3.61
C THR A 133 -4.02 15.67 3.23
N VAL A 134 -3.61 14.85 2.25
CA VAL A 134 -4.33 13.65 1.78
C VAL A 134 -3.64 12.34 2.18
N ALA A 135 -2.48 12.41 2.83
CA ALA A 135 -1.77 11.22 3.29
C ALA A 135 -2.37 10.69 4.60
N SER A 136 -2.58 9.38 4.68
CA SER A 136 -3.07 8.71 5.90
C SER A 136 -1.95 8.39 6.89
N ALA A 137 -0.71 8.23 6.40
CA ALA A 137 0.50 8.01 7.18
C ALA A 137 1.74 8.42 6.38
N ILE A 138 2.80 8.85 7.08
CA ILE A 138 4.09 9.25 6.50
C ILE A 138 5.22 8.67 7.34
N PRO A 139 5.50 7.36 7.26
CA PRO A 139 6.68 6.80 7.91
C PRO A 139 7.95 7.37 7.30
N ALA A 140 8.92 7.67 8.16
CA ALA A 140 10.26 8.10 7.80
C ALA A 140 11.26 6.99 8.13
N GLN A 141 12.24 6.77 7.26
CA GLN A 141 13.34 5.84 7.47
C GLN A 141 14.66 6.61 7.30
N GLU A 142 15.55 6.44 8.27
CA GLU A 142 16.90 6.95 8.15
C GLU A 142 17.73 6.06 7.21
N TYR A 143 18.55 6.70 6.40
CA TYR A 143 19.51 6.05 5.53
C TYR A 143 20.90 6.52 5.86
N ALA A 144 21.84 5.59 6.03
CA ALA A 144 23.24 5.88 6.26
C ALA A 144 24.13 4.89 5.51
N ASN A 145 25.09 5.41 4.75
CA ASN A 145 26.15 4.68 4.07
C ASN A 145 27.49 5.38 4.33
N ASP A 146 28.18 4.97 5.38
CA ASP A 146 29.45 5.56 5.79
C ASP A 146 30.55 5.39 4.73
N GLY A 147 30.49 4.30 3.95
CA GLY A 147 31.49 4.01 2.91
C GLY A 147 31.48 5.01 1.76
N CYS A 148 30.33 5.64 1.47
CA CYS A 148 30.18 6.66 0.44
C CYS A 148 29.86 8.04 1.02
N SER A 149 29.82 8.20 2.34
CA SER A 149 29.39 9.42 3.05
C SER A 149 28.02 9.90 2.57
N VAL A 150 27.06 8.99 2.47
CA VAL A 150 25.69 9.29 2.02
C VAL A 150 24.74 9.05 3.17
N TYR A 151 24.08 10.10 3.63
CA TYR A 151 23.13 10.10 4.72
C TYR A 151 21.82 10.75 4.28
N GLY A 152 20.69 10.37 4.85
CA GLY A 152 19.44 11.02 4.48
C GLY A 152 18.21 10.46 5.15
N LEU A 153 17.06 10.92 4.68
CA LEU A 153 15.75 10.43 5.08
C LEU A 153 14.94 10.02 3.86
N TYR A 154 14.26 8.91 4.00
CA TYR A 154 13.33 8.35 3.03
C TYR A 154 11.93 8.37 3.63
N PHE A 155 10.95 8.86 2.89
CA PHE A 155 9.55 8.99 3.31
C PHE A 155 8.65 8.25 2.33
N GLU A 156 7.73 7.46 2.88
CA GLU A 156 6.61 6.90 2.13
C GLU A 156 5.32 7.60 2.55
N LEU A 157 4.55 8.06 1.57
CA LEU A 157 3.26 8.70 1.81
C LEU A 157 2.15 7.73 1.42
N TYR A 158 1.45 7.20 2.41
CA TYR A 158 0.30 6.32 2.21
C TYR A 158 -0.97 7.14 2.02
N GLY A 159 -1.87 6.65 1.18
CA GLY A 159 -3.11 7.29 0.83
C GLY A 159 -3.15 7.72 -0.65
N ASN A 160 -4.17 8.48 -1.02
CA ASN A 160 -4.36 8.96 -2.39
C ASN A 160 -3.51 10.22 -2.64
N THR A 161 -2.20 10.07 -2.53
CA THR A 161 -1.23 11.13 -2.78
C THR A 161 -0.61 11.03 -4.18
N ALA A 162 -0.33 12.17 -4.81
CA ALA A 162 0.37 12.24 -6.08
C ALA A 162 1.87 11.94 -5.94
N THR A 163 2.42 12.08 -4.71
CA THR A 163 3.84 11.89 -4.41
C THR A 163 4.03 10.77 -3.38
N PRO A 164 3.97 9.50 -3.78
CA PRO A 164 4.01 8.39 -2.84
C PRO A 164 5.35 8.23 -2.14
N ILE A 165 6.44 8.75 -2.73
CA ILE A 165 7.80 8.60 -2.21
C ILE A 165 8.54 9.91 -2.32
N GLN A 166 9.23 10.29 -1.25
CA GLN A 166 10.19 11.40 -1.25
C GLN A 166 11.41 11.03 -0.42
N PHE A 167 12.57 11.54 -0.80
CA PHE A 167 13.79 11.37 -0.01
C PHE A 167 14.76 12.52 -0.24
N TYR A 168 15.68 12.68 0.68
CA TYR A 168 16.85 13.51 0.47
C TYR A 168 18.11 12.81 0.98
N LEU A 169 19.24 13.12 0.32
CA LEU A 169 20.55 12.59 0.62
C LEU A 169 21.54 13.75 0.77
N THR A 170 22.53 13.59 1.64
CA THR A 170 23.57 14.57 1.90
C THR A 170 24.84 13.88 2.39
N ASP A 171 26.00 14.52 2.16
CA ASP A 171 27.25 14.17 2.83
C ASP A 171 27.47 14.98 4.12
N SER A 172 26.47 15.81 4.47
CA SER A 172 26.48 16.74 5.60
C SER A 172 27.41 17.96 5.45
N VAL A 173 28.21 18.05 4.40
CA VAL A 173 29.27 19.07 4.23
C VAL A 173 29.06 19.93 2.98
N GLU A 174 28.92 19.33 1.82
CA GLU A 174 28.90 20.03 0.52
C GLU A 174 27.68 19.74 -0.33
N HIS A 175 27.07 18.57 -0.17
CA HIS A 175 26.05 18.05 -1.08
C HIS A 175 24.70 17.88 -0.42
N PHE A 176 23.64 18.34 -1.09
CA PHE A 176 22.26 18.07 -0.73
C PHE A 176 21.46 17.74 -1.99
N PHE A 177 21.01 16.50 -2.09
CA PHE A 177 20.18 15.99 -3.18
C PHE A 177 18.81 15.62 -2.64
N ARG A 178 17.75 16.05 -3.32
CA ARG A 178 16.37 15.71 -2.97
C ARG A 178 15.67 15.13 -4.18
N ALA A 179 14.86 14.10 -3.95
CA ALA A 179 14.03 13.49 -4.97
C ALA A 179 12.58 13.33 -4.50
N SER A 180 11.66 13.52 -5.43
CA SER A 180 10.23 13.34 -5.22
C SER A 180 9.64 12.54 -6.38
N VAL A 181 9.00 11.42 -6.08
CA VAL A 181 8.35 10.55 -7.06
C VAL A 181 6.93 11.03 -7.30
N TYR A 182 6.58 11.27 -8.56
CA TYR A 182 5.23 11.65 -8.99
C TYR A 182 4.65 10.60 -9.92
N CYS A 183 3.39 10.24 -9.68
CA CYS A 183 2.57 9.50 -10.64
C CYS A 183 1.64 10.51 -11.34
N ASN A 184 1.79 10.67 -12.65
CA ASN A 184 1.05 11.66 -13.45
C ASN A 184 -0.36 11.16 -13.80
N THR A 185 -1.06 10.62 -12.81
CA THR A 185 -2.42 10.08 -12.92
C THR A 185 -3.24 10.50 -11.70
N ILE A 186 -4.55 10.28 -11.77
CA ILE A 186 -5.43 10.50 -10.60
C ILE A 186 -4.97 9.56 -9.47
N PRO A 187 -4.62 10.12 -8.30
CA PRO A 187 -4.13 9.33 -7.19
C PRO A 187 -5.15 8.28 -6.73
N ASN A 188 -4.73 7.01 -6.77
CA ASN A 188 -5.49 5.88 -6.25
C ASN A 188 -4.49 4.82 -5.77
N GLN A 189 -4.32 4.73 -4.46
CA GLN A 189 -3.31 3.88 -3.83
C GLN A 189 -3.41 2.42 -4.27
N ASP A 190 -4.62 1.87 -4.33
CA ASP A 190 -4.84 0.45 -4.62
C ASP A 190 -4.54 0.11 -6.09
N SER A 191 -4.99 0.96 -7.03
CA SER A 191 -4.76 0.72 -8.45
C SER A 191 -3.33 0.99 -8.88
N LEU A 192 -2.63 1.92 -8.22
CA LEU A 192 -1.24 2.27 -8.49
C LEU A 192 -0.22 1.46 -7.67
N ALA A 193 -0.66 0.57 -6.78
CA ALA A 193 0.22 -0.21 -5.92
C ALA A 193 1.39 -0.90 -6.66
N PRO A 194 1.19 -1.54 -7.84
CA PRO A 194 2.30 -2.14 -8.59
C PRO A 194 3.33 -1.11 -9.09
N ILE A 195 2.86 0.07 -9.52
CA ILE A 195 3.73 1.18 -9.96
C ILE A 195 4.52 1.73 -8.77
N HIS A 196 3.85 1.95 -7.64
CA HIS A 196 4.50 2.43 -6.41
C HIS A 196 5.58 1.46 -5.94
N GLU A 197 5.34 0.14 -6.03
CA GLU A 197 6.34 -0.86 -5.65
C GLU A 197 7.56 -0.83 -6.58
N TYR A 198 7.36 -0.72 -7.89
CA TYR A 198 8.45 -0.58 -8.85
C TYR A 198 9.28 0.69 -8.58
N LEU A 199 8.62 1.84 -8.44
CA LEU A 199 9.29 3.12 -8.18
C LEU A 199 9.97 3.17 -6.81
N ARG A 200 9.47 2.41 -5.81
CA ARG A 200 10.11 2.23 -4.51
C ARG A 200 11.45 1.52 -4.65
N GLN A 201 11.52 0.47 -5.45
CA GLN A 201 12.76 -0.26 -5.72
C GLN A 201 13.76 0.64 -6.44
N ASP A 202 13.31 1.41 -7.43
CA ASP A 202 14.17 2.33 -8.17
C ASP A 202 14.67 3.50 -7.29
N ALA A 203 13.81 4.08 -6.45
CA ALA A 203 14.21 5.10 -5.49
C ALA A 203 15.28 4.58 -4.51
N ARG A 204 15.12 3.36 -4.00
CA ARG A 204 16.13 2.71 -3.16
C ARG A 204 17.43 2.46 -3.92
N MET A 205 17.37 2.01 -5.17
CA MET A 205 18.55 1.82 -6.01
C MET A 205 19.33 3.14 -6.21
N ILE A 206 18.63 4.25 -6.44
CA ILE A 206 19.26 5.58 -6.51
C ILE A 206 19.99 5.91 -5.21
N MET A 207 19.33 5.71 -4.05
CA MET A 207 19.90 6.01 -2.73
C MET A 207 21.13 5.14 -2.43
N GLU A 208 21.01 3.82 -2.64
CA GLU A 208 22.06 2.83 -2.33
C GLU A 208 23.28 2.94 -3.22
N SER A 209 23.10 3.43 -4.45
CA SER A 209 24.18 3.58 -5.43
C SER A 209 24.72 5.01 -5.56
N MET A 210 24.23 5.94 -4.73
CA MET A 210 24.67 7.34 -4.75
C MET A 210 26.14 7.47 -4.39
N VAL A 211 26.86 8.26 -5.20
CA VAL A 211 28.26 8.62 -4.98
C VAL A 211 28.43 10.10 -5.29
N TRP A 212 28.99 10.84 -4.36
CA TRP A 212 29.35 12.25 -4.51
C TRP A 212 30.65 12.43 -5.30
N ARG A 213 30.86 13.62 -5.88
CA ARG A 213 32.03 13.97 -6.71
C ARG A 213 32.56 15.35 -6.35
#